data_a631e73034f7908048bbb192ced2dd94
#
_entry.id   a631e73034f7908048bbb192ced2dd94
#
_cell.length_a   1.000
_cell.length_b   1.000
_cell.length_c   1.000
_cell.angle_alpha   90.00
_cell.angle_beta   90.00
_cell.angle_gamma   90.00
#
_symmetry.space_group_name_H-M   'P 1'
#
loop_
_entity.id
_entity.type
_entity.pdbx_description
1 polymer ?
#
loop_
_entity_poly.entity_id
_entity_poly.type
_entity_poly.pdbx_seq_one_letter_code
_entity_poly.pdbx_strand_id
1 'polypeptide(L)'
;KGLLATELRQLVRDKAAVVQAWVDAGRMAPVDGMHLFFTIWAATQTYADFDVQVSAVLGRKNLSPKQHARATEHVVSLILRGCGL
;
A
#
# COMPACT_ATOMS: atom_id res chain seq x y z
N LYS A 1 -14.76 2.93 -19.96
CA LYS A 1 -14.64 3.62 -18.69
C LYS A 1 -15.43 2.92 -17.58
N GLY A 2 -16.71 2.65 -17.82
CA GLY A 2 -17.54 1.91 -16.88
C GLY A 2 -17.09 0.48 -16.67
N LEU A 3 -16.65 -0.18 -17.73
CA LEU A 3 -16.18 -1.56 -17.67
C LEU A 3 -14.91 -1.65 -16.81
N LEU A 4 -13.96 -0.74 -17.04
CA LEU A 4 -12.72 -0.71 -16.25
C LEU A 4 -13.01 -0.42 -14.79
N ALA A 5 -13.90 0.53 -14.50
CA ALA A 5 -14.28 0.85 -13.13
C ALA A 5 -14.94 -0.34 -12.43
N THR A 6 -15.77 -1.10 -13.15
CA THR A 6 -16.43 -2.30 -12.61
C THR A 6 -15.40 -3.38 -12.30
N GLU A 7 -14.47 -3.62 -13.21
CA GLU A 7 -13.40 -4.60 -13.02
C GLU A 7 -12.51 -4.24 -11.84
N LEU A 8 -12.13 -2.97 -11.74
CA LEU A 8 -11.30 -2.50 -10.63
C LEU A 8 -12.02 -2.64 -9.30
N ARG A 9 -13.30 -2.28 -9.26
CA ARG A 9 -14.13 -2.41 -8.06
C ARG A 9 -14.18 -3.87 -7.59
N GLN A 10 -14.40 -4.78 -8.53
CA GLN A 10 -14.47 -6.20 -8.20
C GLN A 10 -13.12 -6.71 -7.68
N LEU A 11 -12.03 -6.30 -8.31
CA LEU A 11 -10.69 -6.69 -7.87
C LEU A 11 -10.44 -6.25 -6.43
N VAL A 12 -10.75 -5.00 -6.11
CA VAL A 12 -10.54 -4.46 -4.75
C VAL A 12 -11.44 -5.19 -3.76
N ARG A 13 -12.70 -5.45 -4.12
CA ARG A 13 -13.62 -6.18 -3.25
C ARG A 13 -13.13 -7.60 -2.97
N ASP A 14 -12.60 -8.29 -3.98
CA ASP A 14 -12.08 -9.64 -3.82
C ASP A 14 -10.87 -9.64 -2.87
N LYS A 15 -9.98 -8.68 -3.01
CA LYS A 15 -8.83 -8.55 -2.11
C LYS A 15 -9.27 -8.20 -0.69
N ALA A 16 -10.23 -7.30 -0.55
CA ALA A 16 -10.77 -6.91 0.75
C ALA A 16 -11.43 -8.09 1.45
N ALA A 17 -12.10 -8.97 0.69
CA ALA A 17 -12.73 -10.17 1.26
C ALA A 17 -11.69 -11.13 1.83
N VAL A 18 -10.53 -11.26 1.19
CA VAL A 18 -9.42 -12.07 1.70
C VAL A 18 -8.92 -11.51 3.03
N VAL A 19 -8.72 -10.19 3.09
CA VAL A 19 -8.30 -9.52 4.32
C VAL A 19 -9.32 -9.74 5.43
N GLN A 20 -10.60 -9.59 5.11
CA GLN A 20 -11.67 -9.78 6.10
C GLN A 20 -11.68 -11.22 6.64
N ALA A 21 -11.43 -12.20 5.78
CA ALA A 21 -11.33 -13.59 6.20
C ALA A 21 -10.18 -13.79 7.21
N TRP A 22 -9.05 -13.15 6.99
CA TRP A 22 -7.92 -13.21 7.92
C TRP A 22 -8.22 -12.53 9.26
N VAL A 23 -8.92 -11.39 9.23
CA VAL A 23 -9.38 -10.70 10.44
C VAL A 23 -10.33 -11.61 11.22
N ASP A 24 -11.31 -12.19 10.53
CA ASP A 24 -12.31 -13.07 11.16
C ASP A 24 -11.67 -14.33 11.76
N ALA A 25 -10.60 -14.81 11.13
CA ALA A 25 -9.86 -15.98 11.62
C ALA A 25 -8.90 -15.65 12.77
N GLY A 26 -8.80 -14.38 13.17
CA GLY A 26 -7.90 -13.96 14.23
C GLY A 26 -6.43 -13.87 13.83
N ARG A 27 -6.15 -13.88 12.53
CA ARG A 27 -4.77 -13.81 12.01
C ARG A 27 -4.27 -12.39 11.84
N MET A 28 -5.17 -11.42 11.77
CA MET A 28 -4.88 -10.01 11.61
C MET A 28 -5.69 -9.20 12.60
N ALA A 29 -5.15 -8.08 13.04
CA ALA A 29 -5.92 -7.10 13.79
C ALA A 29 -7.07 -6.57 12.92
N PRO A 30 -8.20 -6.17 13.52
CA PRO A 30 -9.32 -5.63 12.77
C PRO A 30 -8.88 -4.45 11.90
N VAL A 31 -9.18 -4.53 10.60
CA VAL A 31 -8.85 -3.48 9.64
C VAL A 31 -9.88 -3.50 8.51
N ASP A 32 -10.19 -2.32 7.98
CA ASP A 32 -11.03 -2.22 6.80
C ASP A 32 -10.22 -2.58 5.56
N GLY A 33 -10.56 -3.69 4.90
CA GLY A 33 -9.78 -4.20 3.77
C GLY A 33 -9.76 -3.25 2.57
N MET A 34 -10.87 -2.55 2.30
CA MET A 34 -10.92 -1.58 1.21
C MET A 34 -9.97 -0.41 1.45
N HIS A 35 -10.05 0.18 2.66
CA HIS A 35 -9.19 1.30 3.03
C HIS A 35 -7.75 0.89 3.22
N LEU A 36 -7.48 -0.34 3.66
CA LEU A 36 -6.13 -0.88 3.69
C LEU A 36 -5.52 -0.88 2.29
N PHE A 37 -6.30 -1.35 1.30
CA PHE A 37 -5.85 -1.37 -0.09
C PHE A 37 -5.52 0.04 -0.59
N PHE A 38 -6.38 1.02 -0.29
CA PHE A 38 -6.14 2.41 -0.67
C PHE A 38 -4.88 2.97 -0.01
N THR A 39 -4.64 2.62 1.24
CA THR A 39 -3.45 3.05 1.98
C THR A 39 -2.18 2.50 1.33
N ILE A 40 -2.18 1.21 0.97
CA ILE A 40 -1.03 0.59 0.30
C ILE A 40 -0.78 1.27 -1.04
N TRP A 41 -1.85 1.50 -1.80
CA TRP A 41 -1.74 2.16 -3.09
C TRP A 41 -1.15 3.57 -2.96
N ALA A 42 -1.70 4.38 -2.03
CA ALA A 42 -1.22 5.74 -1.82
C ALA A 42 0.24 5.77 -1.38
N ALA A 43 0.63 4.88 -0.47
CA ALA A 43 2.00 4.81 0.02
C ALA A 43 3.00 4.45 -1.08
N THR A 44 2.64 3.50 -1.95
CA THR A 44 3.51 3.10 -3.05
C THR A 44 3.55 4.13 -4.17
N GLN A 45 2.40 4.76 -4.47
CA GLN A 45 2.32 5.79 -5.53
C GLN A 45 3.13 7.03 -5.19
N THR A 46 3.27 7.37 -3.92
CA THR A 46 4.07 8.52 -3.51
C THR A 46 5.48 8.42 -4.06
N TYR A 47 6.11 7.26 -3.97
CA TYR A 47 7.48 7.07 -4.46
C TYR A 47 7.55 6.97 -5.98
N ALA A 48 6.47 6.54 -6.64
CA ALA A 48 6.43 6.44 -8.09
C ALA A 48 6.14 7.78 -8.75
N ASP A 49 5.11 8.49 -8.25
CA ASP A 49 4.60 9.70 -8.90
C ASP A 49 5.24 10.99 -8.39
N PHE A 50 5.75 10.99 -7.17
CA PHE A 50 6.33 12.16 -6.53
C PHE A 50 7.80 11.98 -6.21
N ASP A 51 8.51 11.24 -7.05
CA ASP A 51 9.94 10.96 -6.90
C ASP A 51 10.76 12.24 -6.78
N VAL A 52 10.45 13.26 -7.57
CA VAL A 52 11.19 14.53 -7.53
C VAL A 52 11.06 15.18 -6.17
N GLN A 53 9.86 15.24 -5.62
CA GLN A 53 9.61 15.84 -4.32
C GLN A 53 10.26 15.03 -3.19
N VAL A 54 10.12 13.70 -3.23
CA VAL A 54 10.73 12.82 -2.24
C VAL A 54 12.26 12.97 -2.27
N SER A 55 12.83 12.96 -3.45
CA SER A 55 14.29 13.14 -3.62
C SER A 55 14.77 14.47 -3.07
N ALA A 56 14.01 15.54 -3.34
CA ALA A 56 14.35 16.87 -2.86
C ALA A 56 14.34 16.93 -1.33
N VAL A 57 13.34 16.34 -0.69
CA VAL A 57 13.25 16.30 0.77
C VAL A 57 14.41 15.50 1.37
N LEU A 58 14.82 14.42 0.71
CA LEU A 58 15.94 13.60 1.17
C LEU A 58 17.30 14.22 0.83
N GLY A 59 17.32 15.36 0.14
CA GLY A 59 18.56 16.03 -0.25
C GLY A 59 19.31 15.30 -1.37
N ARG A 60 18.60 14.65 -2.27
CA ARG A 60 19.18 13.85 -3.34
C ARG A 60 18.62 14.25 -4.69
N LYS A 61 19.39 14.01 -5.76
CA LYS A 61 18.89 14.24 -7.13
C LYS A 61 17.88 13.19 -7.54
N ASN A 62 18.18 11.94 -7.25
CA ASN A 62 17.35 10.78 -7.56
C ASN A 62 17.43 9.80 -6.41
N LEU A 63 16.42 8.93 -6.33
CA LEU A 63 16.46 7.83 -5.40
C LEU A 63 17.30 6.70 -5.99
N SER A 64 18.34 6.30 -5.26
CA SER A 64 19.15 5.15 -5.63
C SER A 64 18.37 3.86 -5.41
N PRO A 65 18.80 2.73 -6.00
CA PRO A 65 18.20 1.43 -5.69
C PRO A 65 18.15 1.12 -4.19
N LYS A 66 19.19 1.54 -3.45
CA LYS A 66 19.24 1.36 -2.00
C LYS A 66 18.15 2.17 -1.30
N GLN A 67 17.89 3.39 -1.76
CA GLN A 67 16.82 4.22 -1.20
C GLN A 67 15.44 3.67 -1.52
N HIS A 68 15.25 3.14 -2.73
CA HIS A 68 13.99 2.48 -3.08
C HIS A 68 13.75 1.24 -2.22
N ALA A 69 14.78 0.44 -1.99
CA ALA A 69 14.68 -0.74 -1.12
C ALA A 69 14.30 -0.33 0.31
N ARG A 70 14.91 0.75 0.81
CA ARG A 70 14.62 1.27 2.14
C ARG A 70 13.18 1.77 2.25
N ALA A 71 12.69 2.45 1.22
CA ALA A 71 11.30 2.92 1.18
C ALA A 71 10.33 1.74 1.19
N THR A 72 10.61 0.72 0.39
CA THR A 72 9.79 -0.50 0.34
C THR A 72 9.75 -1.18 1.71
N GLU A 73 10.89 -1.35 2.34
CA GLU A 73 11.00 -1.95 3.67
C GLU A 73 10.19 -1.15 4.70
N HIS A 74 10.28 0.17 4.65
CA HIS A 74 9.54 1.05 5.54
C HIS A 74 8.03 0.87 5.38
N VAL A 75 7.53 0.93 4.15
CA VAL A 75 6.10 0.80 3.85
C VAL A 75 5.58 -0.57 4.30
N VAL A 76 6.29 -1.64 3.93
CA VAL A 76 5.88 -3.01 4.28
C VAL A 76 5.84 -3.18 5.80
N SER A 77 6.90 -2.76 6.50
CA SER A 77 6.98 -2.88 7.94
C SER A 77 5.86 -2.11 8.64
N LEU A 78 5.61 -0.88 8.21
CA LEU A 78 4.57 -0.04 8.80
C LEU A 78 3.19 -0.66 8.63
N ILE A 79 2.88 -1.16 7.44
CA ILE A 79 1.58 -1.77 7.15
C ILE A 79 1.42 -3.07 7.92
N LEU A 80 2.43 -3.91 7.97
CA LEU A 80 2.36 -5.17 8.72
C LEU A 80 2.11 -4.92 10.20
N ARG A 81 2.82 -3.96 10.79
CA ARG A 81 2.62 -3.61 12.20
C ARG A 81 1.23 -3.02 12.43
N GLY A 82 0.75 -2.19 11.52
CA GLY A 82 -0.59 -1.64 11.60
C GLY A 82 -1.67 -2.71 11.56
N CYS A 83 -1.40 -3.82 10.89
CA CYS A 83 -2.31 -4.97 10.81
C CYS A 83 -2.09 -5.98 11.94
N GLY A 84 -1.20 -5.72 12.86
CA GLY A 84 -0.92 -6.61 13.98
C GLY A 84 -0.10 -7.83 13.60
N LEU A 85 0.72 -7.69 12.58
CA LEU A 85 1.55 -8.78 12.07
C LEU A 85 3.04 -8.65 12.41
#